data_f7731dec9ff0c190faccd69205004db2
#
_entry.id   f7731dec9ff0c190faccd69205004db2
#
_cell.length_a   1.000
_cell.length_b   1.000
_cell.length_c   1.000
_cell.angle_alpha   90.00
_cell.angle_beta   90.00
_cell.angle_gamma   90.00
#
_symmetry.space_group_name_H-M   'P 1'
#
loop_
_entity.id
_entity.type
_entity.pdbx_description
1 polymer ?
#
loop_
_entity_poly.entity_id
_entity_poly.type
_entity_poly.pdbx_seq_one_letter_code
_entity_poly.pdbx_strand_id
1 'polypeptide(L)'
;MQDDNGQVTETHSVSAGLDYPGVGPEHAWLMDIGRAEYVGITDKEALEAFHYLCRTEGIIPALESSHAVAYAMKLAKTMQTDQSILVNLSGRGDKDIGTVADLSGADFYCRPSCQGQSVKGGLPAVQPVHLHTAGALK
;
A
#
# COMPACT_ATOMS: atom_id res chain seq x y z
N MET A 1 18.46 -5.73 -10.13
CA MET A 1 19.50 -5.47 -9.10
C MET A 1 20.63 -6.48 -9.33
N GLN A 2 21.86 -6.02 -9.32
CA GLN A 2 23.04 -6.86 -9.53
C GLN A 2 24.09 -6.47 -8.50
N ASP A 3 24.90 -7.44 -8.08
CA ASP A 3 26.10 -7.17 -7.29
C ASP A 3 27.26 -6.71 -8.18
N ASP A 4 28.41 -6.39 -7.57
CA ASP A 4 29.62 -5.91 -8.28
C ASP A 4 30.19 -6.95 -9.27
N ASN A 5 29.80 -8.23 -9.16
CA ASN A 5 30.20 -9.31 -10.05
C ASN A 5 29.16 -9.57 -11.16
N GLY A 6 28.09 -8.77 -11.22
CA GLY A 6 27.03 -8.90 -12.20
C GLY A 6 26.03 -10.02 -11.87
N GLN A 7 26.04 -10.58 -10.65
CA GLN A 7 25.09 -11.59 -10.23
C GLN A 7 23.79 -10.93 -9.78
N VAL A 8 22.66 -11.60 -10.02
CA VAL A 8 21.37 -11.12 -9.60
C VAL A 8 21.26 -11.15 -8.06
N THR A 9 20.94 -10.02 -7.48
CA THR A 9 20.68 -9.90 -6.03
C THR A 9 19.26 -10.37 -5.73
N GLU A 10 19.10 -11.22 -4.71
CA GLU A 10 17.77 -11.63 -4.25
C GLU A 10 16.99 -10.43 -3.73
N THR A 11 15.70 -10.46 -4.00
CA THR A 11 14.73 -9.45 -3.53
C THR A 11 13.76 -10.08 -2.55
N HIS A 12 13.09 -9.25 -1.78
CA HIS A 12 11.98 -9.67 -0.95
C HIS A 12 10.93 -8.58 -0.86
N SER A 13 9.68 -8.94 -1.09
CA SER A 13 8.52 -8.09 -0.85
C SER A 13 7.32 -8.93 -0.43
N VAL A 14 6.51 -8.43 0.47
CA VAL A 14 5.20 -8.99 0.82
C VAL A 14 4.25 -9.01 -0.39
N SER A 15 4.48 -8.12 -1.34
CA SER A 15 3.75 -8.04 -2.60
C SER A 15 4.45 -8.85 -3.69
N ALA A 16 3.82 -9.90 -4.18
CA ALA A 16 4.38 -10.75 -5.23
C ALA A 16 4.71 -9.98 -6.52
N GLY A 17 3.94 -8.94 -6.84
CA GLY A 17 4.17 -8.10 -8.02
C GLY A 17 5.38 -7.17 -7.88
N LEU A 18 5.89 -6.95 -6.68
CA LEU A 18 7.06 -6.12 -6.39
C LEU A 18 8.30 -6.93 -5.97
N ASP A 19 8.16 -8.24 -5.83
CA ASP A 19 9.26 -9.15 -5.49
C ASP A 19 10.04 -9.59 -6.74
N TYR A 20 10.67 -8.60 -7.38
CA TYR A 20 11.39 -8.77 -8.65
C TYR A 20 12.73 -8.02 -8.63
N PRO A 21 13.83 -8.66 -9.06
CA PRO A 21 15.16 -8.05 -9.02
C PRO A 21 15.42 -7.01 -10.12
N GLY A 22 14.46 -6.74 -10.98
CA GLY A 22 14.61 -5.80 -12.08
C GLY A 22 13.32 -5.08 -12.44
N VAL A 23 13.47 -3.99 -13.17
CA VAL A 23 12.36 -3.20 -13.73
C VAL A 23 12.44 -3.20 -15.25
N GLY A 24 11.31 -2.91 -15.91
CA GLY A 24 11.28 -2.76 -17.35
C GLY A 24 12.15 -1.58 -17.83
N PRO A 25 12.67 -1.64 -19.07
CA PRO A 25 13.60 -0.62 -19.58
C PRO A 25 12.96 0.78 -19.64
N GLU A 26 11.65 0.88 -19.81
CA GLU A 26 10.92 2.15 -19.83
C GLU A 26 10.99 2.86 -18.46
N HIS A 27 10.78 2.13 -17.36
CA HIS A 27 10.89 2.68 -16.01
C HIS A 27 12.33 3.07 -15.69
N ALA A 28 13.32 2.27 -16.07
CA ALA A 28 14.72 2.61 -15.90
C ALA A 28 15.07 3.91 -16.65
N TRP A 29 14.60 4.03 -17.89
CA TRP A 29 14.81 5.24 -18.71
C TRP A 29 14.12 6.47 -18.11
N LEU A 30 12.88 6.35 -17.61
CA LEU A 30 12.17 7.46 -16.98
C LEU A 30 12.88 7.96 -15.72
N MET A 31 13.51 7.05 -14.98
CA MET A 31 14.35 7.40 -13.83
C MET A 31 15.61 8.13 -14.28
N ASP A 32 16.32 7.61 -15.28
CA ASP A 32 17.58 8.16 -15.78
C ASP A 32 17.45 9.59 -16.32
N ILE A 33 16.34 9.86 -17.02
CA ILE A 33 16.06 11.23 -17.52
C ILE A 33 15.42 12.15 -16.48
N GLY A 34 15.23 11.69 -15.25
CA GLY A 34 14.60 12.47 -14.17
C GLY A 34 13.11 12.81 -14.40
N ARG A 35 12.41 12.07 -15.28
CA ARG A 35 10.98 12.28 -15.57
C ARG A 35 10.09 11.69 -14.48
N ALA A 36 10.55 10.65 -13.80
CA ALA A 36 9.86 10.01 -12.68
C ALA A 36 10.82 9.77 -11.53
N GLU A 37 10.31 9.92 -10.31
CA GLU A 37 10.99 9.59 -9.07
C GLU A 37 10.51 8.22 -8.58
N TYR A 38 11.44 7.37 -8.15
CA TYR A 38 11.15 6.04 -7.62
C TYR A 38 11.56 5.97 -6.15
N VAL A 39 10.63 5.59 -5.29
CA VAL A 39 10.82 5.54 -3.85
C VAL A 39 10.54 4.15 -3.30
N GLY A 40 11.31 3.74 -2.29
CA GLY A 40 11.09 2.49 -1.57
C GLY A 40 10.07 2.66 -0.45
N ILE A 41 9.18 1.67 -0.33
CA ILE A 41 8.25 1.52 0.80
C ILE A 41 8.48 0.13 1.39
N THR A 42 8.55 0.06 2.72
CA THR A 42 8.74 -1.21 3.43
C THR A 42 7.43 -2.01 3.49
N ASP A 43 7.53 -3.33 3.64
CA ASP A 43 6.39 -4.22 3.81
C ASP A 43 5.50 -3.80 4.99
N LYS A 44 6.10 -3.37 6.08
CA LYS A 44 5.37 -2.87 7.25
C LYS A 44 4.51 -1.66 6.91
N GLU A 45 5.07 -0.69 6.22
CA GLU A 45 4.35 0.54 5.81
C GLU A 45 3.22 0.22 4.82
N ALA A 46 3.46 -0.71 3.90
CA ALA A 46 2.45 -1.17 2.96
C ALA A 46 1.28 -1.86 3.67
N LEU A 47 1.55 -2.73 4.65
CA LEU A 47 0.53 -3.38 5.46
C LEU A 47 -0.27 -2.39 6.33
N GLU A 48 0.39 -1.41 6.93
CA GLU A 48 -0.28 -0.34 7.67
C GLU A 48 -1.23 0.46 6.77
N ALA A 49 -0.80 0.79 5.55
CA ALA A 49 -1.62 1.49 4.57
C ALA A 49 -2.78 0.62 4.05
N PHE A 50 -2.56 -0.68 3.85
CA PHE A 50 -3.61 -1.64 3.52
C PHE A 50 -4.73 -1.59 4.55
N HIS A 51 -4.40 -1.78 5.83
CA HIS A 51 -5.38 -1.76 6.92
C HIS A 51 -6.03 -0.39 7.10
N TYR A 52 -5.27 0.68 6.87
CA TYR A 52 -5.80 2.03 6.95
C TYR A 52 -6.90 2.24 5.91
N LEU A 53 -6.64 1.92 4.64
CA LEU A 53 -7.59 2.08 3.55
C LEU A 53 -8.85 1.20 3.74
N CYS A 54 -8.67 -0.04 4.21
CA CYS A 54 -9.80 -0.91 4.55
C CYS A 54 -10.72 -0.29 5.61
N ARG A 55 -10.15 0.33 6.65
CA ARG A 55 -10.93 0.90 7.75
C ARG A 55 -11.59 2.23 7.40
N THR A 56 -10.92 3.08 6.62
CA THR A 56 -11.41 4.43 6.34
C THR A 56 -12.33 4.49 5.13
N GLU A 57 -12.01 3.71 4.08
CA GLU A 57 -12.71 3.78 2.80
C GLU A 57 -13.51 2.50 2.48
N GLY A 58 -13.34 1.43 3.26
CA GLY A 58 -13.97 0.14 2.96
C GLY A 58 -13.41 -0.53 1.70
N ILE A 59 -12.22 -0.13 1.25
CA ILE A 59 -11.56 -0.66 0.06
C ILE A 59 -10.46 -1.62 0.47
N ILE A 60 -10.45 -2.81 -0.10
CA ILE A 60 -9.37 -3.79 0.04
C ILE A 60 -8.40 -3.61 -1.14
N PRO A 61 -7.28 -2.89 -0.96
CA PRO A 61 -6.33 -2.65 -2.03
C PRO A 61 -5.47 -3.89 -2.29
N ALA A 62 -4.93 -4.02 -3.50
CA ALA A 62 -3.82 -4.94 -3.72
C ALA A 62 -2.58 -4.48 -2.91
N LEU A 63 -1.71 -5.40 -2.50
CA LEU A 63 -0.49 -5.04 -1.77
C LEU A 63 0.43 -4.13 -2.58
N GLU A 64 0.47 -4.30 -3.91
CA GLU A 64 1.17 -3.39 -4.82
C GLU A 64 0.65 -1.95 -4.67
N SER A 65 -0.66 -1.76 -4.71
CA SER A 65 -1.29 -0.44 -4.56
C SER A 65 -1.14 0.13 -3.15
N SER A 66 -1.05 -0.73 -2.14
CA SER A 66 -0.82 -0.33 -0.75
C SER A 66 0.51 0.39 -0.56
N HIS A 67 1.54 0.05 -1.34
CA HIS A 67 2.81 0.79 -1.37
C HIS A 67 2.61 2.23 -1.85
N ALA A 68 1.80 2.43 -2.90
CA ALA A 68 1.47 3.77 -3.39
C ALA A 68 0.68 4.59 -2.35
N VAL A 69 -0.29 3.96 -1.67
CA VAL A 69 -1.06 4.61 -0.60
C VAL A 69 -0.15 4.98 0.58
N ALA A 70 0.77 4.10 0.98
CA ALA A 70 1.74 4.37 2.04
C ALA A 70 2.59 5.60 1.74
N TYR A 71 3.08 5.71 0.50
CA TYR A 71 3.84 6.89 0.08
C TYR A 71 2.97 8.14 0.04
N ALA A 72 1.75 8.06 -0.49
CA ALA A 72 0.82 9.17 -0.51
C ALA A 72 0.53 9.71 0.91
N MET A 73 0.36 8.83 1.90
CA MET A 73 0.17 9.21 3.29
C MET A 73 1.39 9.93 3.89
N LYS A 74 2.60 9.58 3.47
CA LYS A 74 3.83 10.29 3.86
C LYS A 74 3.92 11.66 3.19
N LEU A 75 3.69 11.69 1.87
CA LEU A 75 3.79 12.90 1.06
C LEU A 75 2.74 13.95 1.48
N ALA A 76 1.52 13.52 1.76
CA ALA A 76 0.44 14.41 2.20
C ALA A 76 0.79 15.25 3.43
N LYS A 77 1.64 14.73 4.32
CA LYS A 77 2.07 15.47 5.52
C LYS A 77 2.98 16.66 5.21
N THR A 78 3.56 16.70 4.03
CA THR A 78 4.48 17.76 3.58
C THR A 78 3.82 18.75 2.62
N MET A 79 2.60 18.46 2.20
CA MET A 79 1.87 19.25 1.20
C MET A 79 0.98 20.32 1.85
N GLN A 80 0.64 21.32 1.06
CA GLN A 80 -0.32 22.35 1.44
C GLN A 80 -1.76 21.87 1.20
N THR A 81 -2.73 22.48 1.86
CA THR A 81 -4.15 22.07 1.82
C THR A 81 -4.83 22.26 0.48
N ASP A 82 -4.27 23.09 -0.40
CA ASP A 82 -4.74 23.35 -1.75
C ASP A 82 -4.13 22.44 -2.82
N GLN A 83 -3.22 21.55 -2.42
CA GLN A 83 -2.58 20.58 -3.29
C GLN A 83 -3.32 19.25 -3.27
N SER A 84 -3.22 18.48 -4.35
CA SER A 84 -3.87 17.18 -4.50
C SER A 84 -2.87 16.11 -4.88
N ILE A 85 -3.08 14.89 -4.36
CA ILE A 85 -2.34 13.69 -4.75
C ILE A 85 -3.30 12.78 -5.51
N LEU A 86 -2.91 12.36 -6.70
CA LEU A 86 -3.62 11.34 -7.45
C LEU A 86 -2.90 10.00 -7.26
N VAL A 87 -3.57 9.04 -6.63
CA VAL A 87 -3.05 7.68 -6.44
C VAL A 87 -3.76 6.73 -7.40
N ASN A 88 -2.99 6.00 -8.21
CA ASN A 88 -3.53 4.93 -9.03
C ASN A 88 -3.68 3.67 -8.15
N LEU A 89 -4.92 3.35 -7.78
CA LEU A 89 -5.26 2.16 -7.01
C LEU A 89 -5.57 1.00 -7.96
N SER A 90 -4.53 0.44 -8.55
CA SER A 90 -4.63 -0.68 -9.48
C SER A 90 -4.78 -2.03 -8.77
N GLY A 91 -5.37 -2.99 -9.46
CA GLY A 91 -5.55 -4.35 -8.94
C GLY A 91 -6.65 -4.46 -7.88
N ARG A 92 -6.72 -5.63 -7.26
CA ARG A 92 -7.70 -5.96 -6.21
C ARG A 92 -7.00 -6.72 -5.09
N GLY A 93 -7.43 -6.48 -3.84
CA GLY A 93 -6.76 -7.02 -2.66
C GLY A 93 -7.26 -8.38 -2.19
N ASP A 94 -8.34 -8.90 -2.75
CA ASP A 94 -8.88 -10.21 -2.36
C ASP A 94 -7.88 -11.37 -2.56
N LYS A 95 -7.00 -11.25 -3.53
CA LYS A 95 -5.89 -12.19 -3.75
C LYS A 95 -4.86 -12.21 -2.61
N ASP A 96 -4.75 -11.11 -1.88
CA ASP A 96 -3.69 -10.88 -0.87
C ASP A 96 -4.18 -11.11 0.58
N ILE A 97 -5.49 -11.33 0.78
CA ILE A 97 -6.10 -11.44 2.11
C ILE A 97 -5.44 -12.53 2.94
N GLY A 98 -5.12 -13.69 2.36
CA GLY A 98 -4.44 -14.78 3.06
C GLY A 98 -3.07 -14.33 3.58
N THR A 99 -2.25 -13.73 2.73
CA THR A 99 -0.92 -13.21 3.10
C THR A 99 -1.01 -12.13 4.18
N VAL A 100 -1.96 -11.20 4.03
CA VAL A 100 -2.19 -10.13 5.03
C VAL A 100 -2.65 -10.71 6.36
N ALA A 101 -3.51 -11.74 6.35
CA ALA A 101 -3.96 -12.44 7.54
C ALA A 101 -2.80 -13.05 8.31
N ASP A 102 -1.98 -13.83 7.62
CA ASP A 102 -0.84 -14.54 8.22
C ASP A 102 0.14 -13.54 8.86
N LEU A 103 0.43 -12.44 8.17
CA LEU A 103 1.37 -11.41 8.66
C LEU A 103 0.78 -10.54 9.77
N SER A 104 -0.51 -10.33 9.78
CA SER A 104 -1.18 -9.48 10.79
C SER A 104 -1.59 -10.26 12.04
N GLY A 105 -1.45 -11.59 12.05
CA GLY A 105 -1.92 -12.45 13.14
C GLY A 105 -3.43 -12.40 13.32
N ALA A 106 -4.17 -11.99 12.29
CA ALA A 106 -5.62 -11.86 12.33
C ALA A 106 -6.27 -13.17 11.91
N ASP A 107 -6.97 -13.82 12.85
CA ASP A 107 -7.89 -14.93 12.53
C ASP A 107 -9.08 -14.38 11.74
N PHE A 108 -9.02 -14.42 10.40
CA PHE A 108 -10.14 -14.04 9.53
C PHE A 108 -11.27 -15.10 9.54
N TYR A 109 -11.04 -16.24 10.12
CA TYR A 109 -12.08 -17.23 10.33
C TYR A 109 -12.84 -16.86 11.61
N CYS A 110 -14.03 -16.31 11.44
CA CYS A 110 -15.00 -16.21 12.55
C CYS A 110 -15.31 -17.64 13.03
N ARG A 111 -14.62 -18.09 14.08
CA ARG A 111 -15.04 -19.32 14.79
C ARG A 111 -16.42 -19.04 15.39
N PRO A 112 -17.34 -20.02 15.39
CA PRO A 112 -18.67 -19.87 16.00
C PRO A 112 -18.67 -19.49 17.48
N SER A 113 -17.51 -19.40 18.13
CA SER A 113 -17.33 -19.04 19.55
C SER A 113 -17.22 -17.53 19.83
N CYS A 114 -17.33 -16.65 18.81
CA CYS A 114 -17.29 -15.20 19.03
C CYS A 114 -18.62 -14.57 19.47
N GLN A 115 -19.50 -15.34 20.10
CA GLN A 115 -20.62 -14.78 20.86
C GLN A 115 -20.11 -14.30 22.22
N GLY A 116 -19.88 -12.98 22.35
CA GLY A 116 -19.85 -12.30 23.64
C GLY A 116 -18.51 -11.80 24.16
N GLN A 117 -17.68 -11.14 23.38
CA GLN A 117 -16.66 -10.25 23.96
C GLN A 117 -16.87 -8.80 23.50
N SER A 118 -17.41 -8.02 24.43
CA SER A 118 -17.51 -6.57 24.31
C SER A 118 -16.10 -5.97 24.25
N VAL A 119 -15.75 -5.35 23.15
CA VAL A 119 -14.52 -4.58 23.00
C VAL A 119 -14.65 -3.29 23.82
N LYS A 120 -14.10 -3.28 25.02
CA LYS A 120 -13.89 -2.06 25.80
C LYS A 120 -12.53 -1.48 25.39
N GLY A 121 -12.56 -0.47 24.56
CA GLY A 121 -11.37 0.30 24.19
C GLY A 121 -11.74 1.33 23.14
N GLY A 122 -12.00 2.59 23.56
CA GLY A 122 -12.27 3.69 22.65
C GLY A 122 -11.07 3.99 21.78
N LEU A 123 -11.25 3.96 20.47
CA LEU A 123 -10.27 4.43 19.50
C LEU A 123 -10.15 5.96 19.56
N PRO A 124 -8.95 6.55 19.46
CA PRO A 124 -8.81 7.99 19.32
C PRO A 124 -9.48 8.45 18.02
N ALA A 125 -10.20 9.56 18.10
CA ALA A 125 -10.88 10.15 16.93
C ALA A 125 -9.86 10.52 15.86
N VAL A 126 -9.92 9.82 14.72
CA VAL A 126 -9.14 10.13 13.53
C VAL A 126 -9.93 11.14 12.71
N GLN A 127 -9.32 12.30 12.42
CA GLN A 127 -9.90 13.29 11.52
C GLN A 127 -9.99 12.69 10.10
N PRO A 128 -11.14 12.81 9.42
CA PRO A 128 -11.29 12.29 8.07
C PRO A 128 -10.43 13.08 7.09
N VAL A 129 -9.58 12.38 6.35
CA VAL A 129 -8.91 12.91 5.16
C VAL A 129 -9.89 12.75 4.00
N HIS A 130 -10.44 13.86 3.50
CA HIS A 130 -11.30 13.83 2.33
C HIS A 130 -10.49 13.54 1.07
N LEU A 131 -10.58 12.32 0.57
CA LEU A 131 -10.12 11.96 -0.78
C LEU A 131 -11.21 12.40 -1.77
N HIS A 132 -10.96 13.49 -2.49
CA HIS A 132 -11.81 13.86 -3.61
C HIS A 132 -11.48 12.97 -4.81
N THR A 133 -12.43 12.13 -5.22
CA THR A 133 -12.38 11.49 -6.53
C THR A 133 -12.59 12.57 -7.58
N ALA A 134 -11.55 12.89 -8.33
CA ALA A 134 -11.66 13.81 -9.47
C ALA A 134 -12.61 13.19 -10.51
N GLY A 135 -13.75 13.87 -10.73
CA GLY A 135 -14.69 13.51 -11.78
C GLY A 135 -14.05 13.60 -13.16
N ALA A 136 -14.46 12.68 -14.03
CA ALA A 136 -13.99 12.57 -15.40
C ALA A 136 -14.01 13.90 -16.13
N LEU A 137 -12.88 14.28 -16.72
CA LEU A 137 -12.80 15.32 -17.75
C LEU A 137 -13.58 14.86 -18.99
N LYS A 138 -14.55 15.68 -19.42
CA LYS A 138 -15.17 15.58 -20.73
C LYS A 138 -14.22 16.08 -21.81
#